data_55db83250a2a0a7b7908ba074044f3a2
#
_entry.id   55db83250a2a0a7b7908ba074044f3a2
#
_cell.length_a   1.000
_cell.length_b   1.000
_cell.length_c   1.000
_cell.angle_alpha   90.00
_cell.angle_beta   90.00
_cell.angle_gamma   90.00
#
_symmetry.space_group_name_H-M   'P 1'
#
loop_
_entity.id
_entity.type
_entity.pdbx_description
1 polymer ?
#
loop_
_entity_poly.entity_id
_entity_poly.type
_entity_poly.pdbx_seq_one_letter_code
_entity_poly.pdbx_strand_id
1 'polypeptide(L)'
;MKLIEPQAIRLLSSTVPENDAPAWNAGTAYEIGDSVIHEHRVYKAVTASTGKRPDQNCEGTDAAWRLMGPTNRYAMLDQYVSTQTVAPMDAETLTFTVTFNRCTAFALLKFKATSIRAEVRDGDGLVMYDRTVNTL
;
A
#
# COMPACT_ATOMS: atom_id res chain seq x y z
N MET A 1 8.25 14.66 25.29
CA MET A 1 7.72 13.66 24.31
C MET A 1 7.38 14.41 23.05
N LYS A 2 7.90 13.99 21.89
CA LYS A 2 7.59 14.63 20.59
C LYS A 2 6.53 13.76 19.92
N LEU A 3 5.33 14.31 19.71
CA LEU A 3 4.26 13.63 18.99
C LEU A 3 4.41 13.94 17.50
N ILE A 4 4.41 12.91 16.65
CA ILE A 4 4.40 13.04 15.20
C ILE A 4 2.95 12.82 14.76
N GLU A 5 2.34 13.87 14.21
CA GLU A 5 1.02 13.78 13.63
C GLU A 5 1.13 13.17 12.23
N PRO A 6 0.45 12.04 11.95
CA PRO A 6 0.48 11.45 10.60
C PRO A 6 -0.13 12.40 9.58
N GLN A 7 0.55 12.59 8.45
CA GLN A 7 0.06 13.35 7.32
C GLN A 7 -0.49 12.42 6.23
N ALA A 8 -1.48 12.90 5.48
CA ALA A 8 -1.96 12.17 4.32
C ALA A 8 -0.84 12.05 3.28
N ILE A 9 -0.54 10.83 2.90
CA ILE A 9 0.50 10.48 1.92
C ILE A 9 -0.19 9.87 0.70
N ARG A 10 0.22 10.28 -0.49
CA ARG A 10 -0.21 9.68 -1.75
C ARG A 10 0.99 9.06 -2.47
N LEU A 11 0.89 7.79 -2.82
CA LEU A 11 1.88 7.10 -3.64
C LEU A 11 1.81 7.63 -5.09
N LEU A 12 2.95 8.07 -5.62
CA LEU A 12 3.10 8.49 -7.02
C LEU A 12 3.65 7.36 -7.87
N SER A 13 4.65 6.64 -7.37
CA SER A 13 5.26 5.51 -8.06
C SER A 13 5.83 4.50 -7.07
N SER A 14 5.95 3.25 -7.51
CA SER A 14 6.63 2.18 -6.77
C SER A 14 7.15 1.14 -7.76
N THR A 15 8.28 0.53 -7.47
CA THR A 15 8.81 -0.64 -8.18
C THR A 15 8.08 -1.93 -7.81
N VAL A 16 7.29 -1.92 -6.73
CA VAL A 16 6.45 -3.06 -6.35
C VAL A 16 5.22 -3.12 -7.26
N PRO A 17 4.96 -4.23 -7.96
CA PRO A 17 3.75 -4.40 -8.74
C PRO A 17 2.52 -4.49 -7.85
N GLU A 18 1.36 -4.16 -8.40
CA GLU A 18 0.07 -4.36 -7.74
C GLU A 18 -0.65 -5.53 -8.42
N ASN A 19 -0.25 -6.74 -8.06
CA ASN A 19 -0.67 -7.99 -8.69
C ASN A 19 -1.04 -9.10 -7.69
N ASP A 20 -1.43 -8.71 -6.48
CA ASP A 20 -1.86 -9.64 -5.40
C ASP A 20 -3.08 -10.47 -5.80
N ALA A 21 -3.94 -9.93 -6.64
CA ALA A 21 -5.10 -10.58 -7.25
C ALA A 21 -5.50 -9.86 -8.53
N PRO A 22 -6.41 -10.42 -9.35
CA PRO A 22 -7.02 -9.71 -10.47
C PRO A 22 -7.81 -8.47 -10.01
N ALA A 23 -7.91 -7.46 -10.88
CA ALA A 23 -8.76 -6.31 -10.62
C ALA A 23 -10.24 -6.72 -10.60
N TRP A 24 -11.03 -6.17 -9.68
CA TRP A 24 -12.47 -6.38 -9.64
C TRP A 24 -13.16 -5.85 -10.92
N ASN A 25 -14.14 -6.59 -11.41
CA ASN A 25 -14.95 -6.21 -12.56
C ASN A 25 -16.43 -6.48 -12.30
N ALA A 26 -17.29 -5.49 -12.57
CA ALA A 26 -18.72 -5.57 -12.30
C ALA A 26 -19.45 -6.67 -13.12
N GLY A 27 -18.95 -7.00 -14.31
CA GLY A 27 -19.53 -8.02 -15.19
C GLY A 27 -19.11 -9.45 -14.87
N THR A 28 -18.17 -9.65 -13.95
CA THR A 28 -17.65 -10.98 -13.61
C THR A 28 -18.47 -11.60 -12.47
N ALA A 29 -18.82 -12.88 -12.64
CA ALA A 29 -19.34 -13.69 -11.55
C ALA A 29 -18.19 -14.19 -10.69
N TYR A 30 -18.29 -13.99 -9.39
CA TYR A 30 -17.29 -14.43 -8.42
C TYR A 30 -17.86 -15.52 -7.53
N GLU A 31 -17.03 -16.53 -7.25
CA GLU A 31 -17.36 -17.63 -6.36
C GLU A 31 -16.74 -17.40 -4.97
N ILE A 32 -17.23 -18.14 -3.98
CA ILE A 32 -16.67 -18.11 -2.62
C ILE A 32 -15.19 -18.48 -2.66
N GLY A 33 -14.35 -17.62 -2.09
CA GLY A 33 -12.91 -17.80 -2.04
C GLY A 33 -12.13 -17.03 -3.08
N ASP A 34 -12.78 -16.50 -4.12
CA ASP A 34 -12.13 -15.64 -5.11
C ASP A 34 -11.57 -14.40 -4.45
N SER A 35 -10.41 -13.96 -4.92
CA SER A 35 -9.75 -12.74 -4.46
C SER A 35 -9.67 -11.71 -5.57
N VAL A 36 -9.90 -10.45 -5.24
CA VAL A 36 -9.82 -9.32 -6.18
C VAL A 36 -9.15 -8.12 -5.54
N ILE A 37 -8.61 -7.25 -6.40
CA ILE A 37 -8.14 -5.91 -6.01
C ILE A 37 -9.22 -4.90 -6.38
N HIS A 38 -9.55 -4.02 -5.43
CA HIS A 38 -10.35 -2.82 -5.65
C HIS A 38 -9.83 -1.68 -4.78
N GLU A 39 -9.55 -0.51 -5.38
CA GLU A 39 -9.01 0.68 -4.70
C GLU A 39 -7.81 0.37 -3.79
N HIS A 40 -6.81 -0.33 -4.35
CA HIS A 40 -5.55 -0.67 -3.67
C HIS A 40 -5.69 -1.60 -2.46
N ARG A 41 -6.82 -2.30 -2.36
CA ARG A 41 -7.11 -3.27 -1.30
C ARG A 41 -7.46 -4.63 -1.89
N VAL A 42 -7.07 -5.67 -1.18
CA VAL A 42 -7.42 -7.05 -1.52
C VAL A 42 -8.69 -7.43 -0.77
N TYR A 43 -9.65 -7.98 -1.50
CA TYR A 43 -10.90 -8.50 -0.98
C TYR A 43 -11.05 -9.98 -1.35
N LYS A 44 -11.66 -10.74 -0.46
CA LYS A 44 -11.98 -12.16 -0.69
C LYS A 44 -13.50 -12.34 -0.66
N ALA A 45 -14.03 -13.02 -1.69
CA ALA A 45 -15.44 -13.33 -1.76
C ALA A 45 -15.86 -14.30 -0.65
N VAL A 46 -16.90 -13.97 0.09
CA VAL A 46 -17.49 -14.80 1.14
C VAL A 46 -18.87 -15.35 0.75
N THR A 47 -19.47 -14.79 -0.29
CA THR A 47 -20.64 -15.34 -0.98
C THR A 47 -20.45 -15.19 -2.49
N ALA A 48 -21.06 -16.10 -3.27
CA ALA A 48 -21.08 -15.95 -4.72
C ALA A 48 -21.87 -14.70 -5.12
N SER A 49 -21.32 -13.89 -6.02
CA SER A 49 -21.97 -12.63 -6.41
C SER A 49 -21.49 -12.11 -7.76
N THR A 50 -22.35 -11.30 -8.39
CA THR A 50 -22.02 -10.52 -9.59
C THR A 50 -22.40 -9.06 -9.36
N GLY A 51 -21.58 -8.11 -9.79
CA GLY A 51 -21.85 -6.69 -9.72
C GLY A 51 -21.76 -6.06 -8.31
N LYS A 52 -21.51 -6.83 -7.26
CA LYS A 52 -21.34 -6.28 -5.90
C LYS A 52 -19.95 -5.70 -5.72
N ARG A 53 -19.84 -4.38 -5.61
CA ARG A 53 -18.56 -3.68 -5.37
C ARG A 53 -17.99 -4.07 -4.00
N PRO A 54 -16.70 -4.44 -3.93
CA PRO A 54 -16.07 -4.89 -2.70
C PRO A 54 -16.12 -3.89 -1.54
N ASP A 55 -15.81 -2.62 -1.82
CA ASP A 55 -15.78 -1.53 -0.83
C ASP A 55 -17.14 -1.23 -0.20
N GLN A 56 -18.24 -1.52 -0.90
CA GLN A 56 -19.61 -1.25 -0.47
C GLN A 56 -20.33 -2.49 0.10
N ASN A 57 -19.77 -3.67 -0.09
CA ASN A 57 -20.38 -4.94 0.32
C ASN A 57 -19.41 -5.80 1.14
N CYS A 58 -18.57 -5.18 1.97
CA CYS A 58 -17.62 -5.89 2.84
C CYS A 58 -17.96 -5.83 4.33
N GLU A 59 -19.10 -5.23 4.70
CA GLU A 59 -19.57 -5.09 6.08
C GLU A 59 -21.00 -5.63 6.25
N GLY A 60 -21.34 -6.00 7.50
CA GLY A 60 -22.67 -6.51 7.87
C GLY A 60 -22.84 -7.99 7.60
N THR A 61 -24.06 -8.48 7.89
CA THR A 61 -24.43 -9.91 7.81
C THR A 61 -24.52 -10.41 6.36
N ASP A 62 -24.84 -9.52 5.42
CA ASP A 62 -25.03 -9.83 3.99
C ASP A 62 -23.79 -9.47 3.14
N ALA A 63 -22.64 -9.32 3.79
CA ALA A 63 -21.40 -9.00 3.10
C ALA A 63 -21.08 -10.05 2.02
N ALA A 64 -20.80 -9.58 0.82
CA ALA A 64 -20.33 -10.44 -0.27
C ALA A 64 -18.80 -10.62 -0.25
N TRP A 65 -18.13 -9.67 0.34
CA TRP A 65 -16.67 -9.60 0.40
C TRP A 65 -16.15 -9.46 1.83
N ARG A 66 -14.94 -9.90 2.03
CA ARG A 66 -14.16 -9.63 3.25
C ARG A 66 -12.92 -8.85 2.86
N LEU A 67 -12.69 -7.71 3.50
CA LEU A 67 -11.43 -6.98 3.36
C LEU A 67 -10.29 -7.80 3.96
N MET A 68 -9.24 -8.03 3.17
CA MET A 68 -8.03 -8.75 3.58
C MET A 68 -6.91 -7.81 4.01
N GLY A 69 -6.88 -6.60 3.46
CA GLY A 69 -5.87 -5.58 3.74
C GLY A 69 -5.49 -4.78 2.49
N PRO A 70 -4.49 -3.92 2.58
CA PRO A 70 -3.93 -3.24 1.42
C PRO A 70 -3.21 -4.23 0.49
N THR A 71 -3.06 -3.86 -0.78
CA THR A 71 -2.16 -4.60 -1.69
C THR A 71 -0.71 -4.47 -1.22
N ASN A 72 0.16 -5.41 -1.61
CA ASN A 72 1.59 -5.37 -1.26
C ASN A 72 2.23 -4.03 -1.61
N ARG A 73 1.84 -3.42 -2.73
CA ARG A 73 2.32 -2.11 -3.17
C ARG A 73 2.01 -0.98 -2.19
N TYR A 74 0.88 -1.05 -1.50
CA TYR A 74 0.38 -0.02 -0.57
C TYR A 74 0.55 -0.39 0.91
N ALA A 75 0.98 -1.61 1.21
CA ALA A 75 1.08 -2.12 2.57
C ALA A 75 1.97 -1.28 3.49
N MET A 76 3.05 -0.68 2.96
CA MET A 76 3.95 0.20 3.71
C MET A 76 3.33 1.55 4.10
N LEU A 77 2.20 1.92 3.52
CA LEU A 77 1.54 3.22 3.74
C LEU A 77 0.33 3.12 4.67
N ASP A 78 -0.01 1.93 5.12
CA ASP A 78 -1.09 1.78 6.09
C ASP A 78 -0.63 2.16 7.52
N GLN A 79 -1.58 2.27 8.44
CA GLN A 79 -1.31 2.65 9.83
C GLN A 79 -0.88 1.48 10.72
N TYR A 80 -0.83 0.25 10.17
CA TYR A 80 -0.55 -0.95 10.93
C TYR A 80 0.91 -1.36 10.79
N VAL A 81 1.64 -1.37 11.90
CA VAL A 81 3.04 -1.82 11.93
C VAL A 81 3.23 -3.32 11.63
N SER A 82 2.16 -4.08 11.55
CA SER A 82 2.18 -5.50 11.16
C SER A 82 2.15 -5.69 9.64
N THR A 83 1.76 -4.67 8.89
CA THR A 83 1.64 -4.70 7.43
C THR A 83 2.94 -4.21 6.81
N GLN A 84 3.50 -4.97 5.89
CA GLN A 84 4.78 -4.66 5.26
C GLN A 84 4.70 -4.84 3.75
N THR A 85 5.32 -3.93 3.02
CA THR A 85 5.59 -4.11 1.59
C THR A 85 6.82 -4.98 1.42
N VAL A 86 6.70 -6.00 0.58
CA VAL A 86 7.79 -6.92 0.24
C VAL A 86 8.21 -6.66 -1.20
N ALA A 87 9.51 -6.46 -1.41
CA ALA A 87 10.06 -6.35 -2.76
C ALA A 87 9.89 -7.69 -3.52
N PRO A 88 9.72 -7.68 -4.86
CA PRO A 88 9.79 -8.88 -5.66
C PRO A 88 11.09 -9.66 -5.39
N MET A 89 11.04 -10.97 -5.51
CA MET A 89 12.13 -11.88 -5.10
C MET A 89 13.42 -11.67 -5.91
N ASP A 90 13.30 -11.14 -7.12
CA ASP A 90 14.39 -10.82 -8.05
C ASP A 90 14.79 -9.33 -8.04
N ALA A 91 14.14 -8.51 -7.20
CA ALA A 91 14.44 -7.10 -7.11
C ALA A 91 15.57 -6.82 -6.11
N GLU A 92 16.64 -6.20 -6.57
CA GLU A 92 17.74 -5.74 -5.71
C GLU A 92 17.35 -4.54 -4.84
N THR A 93 16.39 -3.74 -5.30
CA THR A 93 15.95 -2.52 -4.64
C THR A 93 14.44 -2.36 -4.65
N LEU A 94 13.91 -1.79 -3.57
CA LEU A 94 12.56 -1.28 -3.50
C LEU A 94 12.61 0.24 -3.53
N THR A 95 11.97 0.83 -4.53
CA THR A 95 11.87 2.29 -4.67
C THR A 95 10.42 2.71 -4.71
N PHE A 96 10.10 3.78 -4.01
CA PHE A 96 8.78 4.41 -4.07
C PHE A 96 8.91 5.93 -3.96
N THR A 97 7.98 6.62 -4.59
CA THR A 97 7.85 8.08 -4.50
C THR A 97 6.47 8.40 -3.96
N VAL A 98 6.44 9.26 -2.95
CA VAL A 98 5.21 9.74 -2.33
C VAL A 98 5.14 11.24 -2.38
N THR A 99 3.92 11.79 -2.36
CA THR A 99 3.70 13.22 -2.17
C THR A 99 2.91 13.48 -0.90
N PHE A 100 3.18 14.61 -0.28
CA PHE A 100 2.54 15.10 0.95
C PHE A 100 2.55 16.63 0.94
N ASN A 101 1.62 17.26 1.66
CA ASN A 101 1.50 18.73 1.67
C ASN A 101 2.60 19.39 2.50
N ARG A 102 2.92 18.85 3.67
CA ARG A 102 3.92 19.39 4.58
C ARG A 102 4.54 18.26 5.40
N CYS A 103 5.87 18.21 5.42
CA CYS A 103 6.60 17.24 6.22
C CYS A 103 7.70 17.94 7.02
N THR A 104 7.73 17.73 8.31
CA THR A 104 8.80 18.21 9.20
C THR A 104 9.69 17.07 9.71
N ALA A 105 9.19 15.84 9.60
CA ALA A 105 9.91 14.62 9.93
C ALA A 105 9.26 13.42 9.25
N PHE A 106 10.02 12.38 8.98
CA PHE A 106 9.50 11.07 8.58
C PHE A 106 10.17 9.97 9.38
N ALA A 107 9.50 8.84 9.49
CA ALA A 107 10.03 7.63 10.11
C ALA A 107 9.70 6.41 9.25
N LEU A 108 10.67 5.53 9.10
CA LEU A 108 10.50 4.20 8.52
C LEU A 108 10.55 3.19 9.66
N LEU A 109 9.51 2.38 9.78
CA LEU A 109 9.37 1.40 10.86
C LEU A 109 9.42 -0.02 10.29
N LYS A 110 10.06 -0.93 11.04
CA LYS A 110 10.11 -2.38 10.74
C LYS A 110 10.57 -2.69 9.32
N PHE A 111 11.63 -2.06 8.86
CA PHE A 111 12.25 -2.37 7.58
C PHE A 111 13.37 -3.40 7.74
N LYS A 112 13.66 -4.12 6.65
CA LYS A 112 14.82 -5.00 6.51
C LYS A 112 15.51 -4.68 5.18
N ALA A 113 16.65 -4.03 5.25
CA ALA A 113 17.45 -3.64 4.11
C ALA A 113 18.91 -3.46 4.54
N THR A 114 19.87 -3.57 3.63
CA THR A 114 21.29 -3.30 3.87
C THR A 114 21.60 -1.81 3.88
N SER A 115 20.82 -1.04 3.12
CA SER A 115 20.92 0.43 3.09
C SER A 115 19.57 1.04 2.76
N ILE A 116 19.38 2.28 3.19
CA ILE A 116 18.19 3.09 2.87
C ILE A 116 18.68 4.45 2.40
N ARG A 117 18.19 4.89 1.25
CA ARG A 117 18.33 6.28 0.80
C ARG A 117 16.99 6.97 0.87
N ALA A 118 16.98 8.12 1.52
CA ALA A 118 15.82 9.02 1.54
C ALA A 118 16.17 10.33 0.86
N GLU A 119 15.35 10.72 -0.12
CA GLU A 119 15.47 11.97 -0.84
C GLU A 119 14.16 12.74 -0.73
N VAL A 120 14.22 14.02 -0.38
CA VAL A 120 13.06 14.92 -0.34
C VAL A 120 13.29 16.07 -1.30
N ARG A 121 12.31 16.32 -2.15
CA ARG A 121 12.30 17.44 -3.10
C ARG A 121 11.16 18.40 -2.78
N ASP A 122 11.36 19.66 -3.10
CA ASP A 122 10.26 20.65 -3.09
C ASP A 122 9.36 20.50 -4.32
N GLY A 123 8.36 21.40 -4.44
CA GLY A 123 7.41 21.40 -5.56
C GLY A 123 8.04 21.70 -6.92
N ASP A 124 9.21 22.31 -6.95
CA ASP A 124 9.98 22.65 -8.16
C ASP A 124 11.03 21.58 -8.50
N GLY A 125 11.13 20.53 -7.68
CA GLY A 125 12.04 19.41 -7.88
C GLY A 125 13.45 19.62 -7.29
N LEU A 126 13.69 20.72 -6.56
CA LEU A 126 14.96 20.96 -5.89
C LEU A 126 15.12 19.99 -4.70
N VAL A 127 16.29 19.35 -4.60
CA VAL A 127 16.61 18.43 -3.50
C VAL A 127 16.82 19.23 -2.21
N MET A 128 15.92 19.04 -1.25
CA MET A 128 15.97 19.65 0.08
C MET A 128 16.66 18.74 1.11
N TYR A 129 16.66 17.45 0.87
CA TYR A 129 17.27 16.45 1.73
C TYR A 129 17.65 15.23 0.90
N ASP A 130 18.86 14.71 1.12
CA ASP A 130 19.30 13.44 0.54
C ASP A 130 20.26 12.78 1.56
N ARG A 131 19.91 11.57 1.96
CA ARG A 131 20.73 10.81 2.90
C ARG A 131 20.62 9.32 2.65
N THR A 132 21.78 8.66 2.64
CA THR A 132 21.89 7.20 2.68
C THR A 132 22.35 6.75 4.06
N VAL A 133 21.71 5.73 4.60
CA VAL A 133 22.05 5.10 5.87
C VAL A 133 22.28 3.61 5.61
N ASN A 134 23.43 3.10 6.00
CA ASN A 134 23.69 1.68 6.05
C ASN A 134 23.12 1.12 7.35
N THR A 135 22.46 -0.03 7.28
CA THR A 135 21.68 -0.60 8.39
C THR A 135 22.30 -1.86 8.97
N LEU A 136 23.47 -2.27 8.48
CA LEU A 136 24.28 -3.37 8.99
C LEU A 136 25.33 -2.86 9.97
#